data_3ff893371aef565140032d309610717b
#
_entry.id   3ff893371aef565140032d309610717b
#
_cell.length_a   1.000
_cell.length_b   1.000
_cell.length_c   1.000
_cell.angle_alpha   90.00
_cell.angle_beta   90.00
_cell.angle_gamma   90.00
#
_symmetry.space_group_name_H-M   'P 1'
#
loop_
_entity.id
_entity.type
_entity.pdbx_description
1 polymer ?
#
loop_
_entity_poly.entity_id
_entity_poly.type
_entity_poly.pdbx_seq_one_letter_code
_entity_poly.pdbx_strand_id
1 'polypeptide(L)'
;MRAAVAGPAMAAAVDTVAAAEVAADMPAAADTVAAVEAAVMGANRRSREKAMRQSINGNRISTAGWLALWVLSVSLVLGLGGARAALAQESGQKTFSSAAEAAEAFAAAAQNNDEATMLAILGPSGRDLISSGDPVADKERHDTFAAKYRASHQFAGAADGRTFLYIGEENWPTPIPLRQNGSQWYFDTEYGKQEIFFRRIGSDELDSIKVCGAIADAQRDYHSALHDGASEHQYAQKFRSTAGTQDGLYWEVKAGAQPDSPLGPLVAEAASEGYQHTGQPHPFHGYFYRLLTGQGPNAPGGAKSYLVAGKITGGFALVAYPVSYRDSGVMTFIVNQDGQIYQKDLGPDTDQIASEMAAYDPDATWQPVNKATASQPPLARSSSS
;
A
#
# COMPACT_ATOMS: atom_id res chain seq x y z
N MET A 1 -8.70 70.02 -33.24
CA MET A 1 -8.68 70.29 -31.80
C MET A 1 -8.81 68.97 -31.05
N ARG A 2 -7.82 68.69 -30.23
CA ARG A 2 -7.69 67.44 -29.47
C ARG A 2 -8.58 67.47 -28.23
N ALA A 3 -9.24 66.35 -27.90
CA ALA A 3 -9.71 66.08 -26.57
C ALA A 3 -9.30 64.65 -26.19
N ALA A 4 -8.42 64.55 -25.21
CA ALA A 4 -7.97 63.36 -24.54
C ALA A 4 -9.03 62.90 -23.56
N VAL A 5 -9.35 61.62 -23.50
CA VAL A 5 -10.14 60.99 -22.45
C VAL A 5 -9.24 60.01 -21.71
N ALA A 6 -9.05 60.30 -20.41
CA ALA A 6 -8.34 59.50 -19.45
C ALA A 6 -9.16 58.25 -19.08
N GLY A 7 -8.51 57.09 -19.03
CA GLY A 7 -9.07 55.85 -18.47
C GLY A 7 -8.86 55.79 -16.95
N PRO A 8 -9.71 55.08 -16.22
CA PRO A 8 -9.48 54.82 -14.80
C PRO A 8 -8.65 53.56 -14.60
N ALA A 9 -7.47 53.74 -14.04
CA ALA A 9 -6.78 52.71 -13.30
C ALA A 9 -7.37 52.69 -11.87
N MET A 10 -8.00 51.60 -11.47
CA MET A 10 -8.09 51.13 -10.06
C MET A 10 -9.13 50.00 -9.99
N ALA A 11 -8.66 48.75 -9.94
CA ALA A 11 -9.29 47.61 -9.27
C ALA A 11 -8.45 46.35 -9.52
N ALA A 12 -7.34 46.22 -8.82
CA ALA A 12 -6.61 44.96 -8.73
C ALA A 12 -5.82 44.97 -7.41
N ALA A 13 -6.50 44.78 -6.32
CA ALA A 13 -5.91 44.46 -5.03
C ALA A 13 -7.02 44.15 -4.02
N VAL A 14 -7.63 42.98 -4.12
CA VAL A 14 -8.25 42.21 -3.04
C VAL A 14 -8.58 40.85 -3.69
N ASP A 15 -7.76 39.83 -3.45
CA ASP A 15 -8.10 38.41 -3.44
C ASP A 15 -6.80 37.54 -3.48
N THR A 16 -5.90 37.82 -2.53
CA THR A 16 -4.70 36.97 -2.38
C THR A 16 -4.48 36.56 -0.92
N VAL A 17 -5.53 36.40 -0.12
CA VAL A 17 -5.40 36.00 1.30
C VAL A 17 -6.26 34.76 1.65
N ALA A 18 -7.09 34.23 0.75
CA ALA A 18 -7.98 33.10 1.07
C ALA A 18 -7.45 31.72 0.62
N ALA A 19 -6.29 31.62 -0.03
CA ALA A 19 -5.75 30.35 -0.52
C ALA A 19 -4.61 29.74 0.34
N ALA A 20 -4.20 30.41 1.41
CA ALA A 20 -3.05 29.98 2.22
C ALA A 20 -3.41 29.30 3.56
N GLU A 21 -4.69 29.15 3.90
CA GLU A 21 -5.11 28.68 5.24
C GLU A 21 -5.79 27.30 5.26
N VAL A 22 -5.92 26.62 4.13
CA VAL A 22 -6.49 25.27 4.02
C VAL A 22 -5.42 24.17 3.83
N ALA A 23 -4.15 24.54 3.64
CA ALA A 23 -3.06 23.57 3.41
C ALA A 23 -2.32 23.12 4.68
N ALA A 24 -2.76 23.54 5.88
CA ALA A 24 -2.00 23.33 7.12
C ALA A 24 -2.50 22.21 8.03
N ASP A 25 -3.50 21.40 7.62
CA ASP A 25 -4.09 20.40 8.52
C ASP A 25 -4.28 19.00 7.89
N MET A 26 -3.37 18.58 7.00
CA MET A 26 -3.28 17.18 6.57
C MET A 26 -2.02 16.55 7.19
N PRO A 27 -2.16 15.55 8.07
CA PRO A 27 -0.99 14.81 8.58
C PRO A 27 -0.31 14.08 7.42
N ALA A 28 1.01 14.15 7.39
CA ALA A 28 1.84 13.52 6.38
C ALA A 28 1.58 12.00 6.31
N ALA A 29 1.57 11.44 5.11
CA ALA A 29 1.32 10.01 4.85
C ALA A 29 2.20 9.05 5.69
N ALA A 30 3.37 9.51 6.14
CA ALA A 30 4.26 8.77 7.04
C ALA A 30 3.61 8.38 8.39
N ASP A 31 2.73 9.22 8.93
CA ASP A 31 2.07 8.96 10.22
C ASP A 31 1.00 7.86 10.12
N THR A 32 0.43 7.68 8.93
CA THR A 32 -0.62 6.70 8.67
C THR A 32 -0.05 5.28 8.52
N VAL A 33 1.13 5.14 7.91
CA VAL A 33 1.82 3.85 7.73
C VAL A 33 2.24 3.25 9.07
N ALA A 34 2.77 4.06 10.00
CA ALA A 34 3.18 3.59 11.32
C ALA A 34 2.03 3.04 12.17
N ALA A 35 0.80 3.56 12.00
CA ALA A 35 -0.38 3.11 12.74
C ALA A 35 -0.88 1.72 12.30
N VAL A 36 -0.80 1.43 11.00
CA VAL A 36 -1.17 0.11 10.46
C VAL A 36 -0.13 -0.94 10.80
N GLU A 37 1.15 -0.58 10.82
CA GLU A 37 2.21 -1.47 11.30
C GLU A 37 1.96 -1.95 12.73
N ALA A 38 1.53 -1.06 13.63
CA ALA A 38 1.21 -1.41 15.00
C ALA A 38 -0.04 -2.31 15.11
N ALA A 39 -1.06 -2.08 14.29
CA ALA A 39 -2.30 -2.87 14.29
C ALA A 39 -2.09 -4.28 13.70
N VAL A 40 -1.36 -4.41 12.59
CA VAL A 40 -1.06 -5.69 11.94
C VAL A 40 -0.10 -6.53 12.80
N MET A 41 0.91 -5.92 13.42
CA MET A 41 1.82 -6.63 14.33
C MET A 41 1.11 -7.07 15.62
N GLY A 42 0.19 -6.27 16.16
CA GLY A 42 -0.59 -6.60 17.35
C GLY A 42 -1.57 -7.77 17.11
N ALA A 43 -2.20 -7.85 15.95
CA ALA A 43 -3.11 -8.93 15.59
C ALA A 43 -2.36 -10.26 15.38
N ASN A 44 -1.21 -10.22 14.73
CA ASN A 44 -0.37 -11.41 14.47
C ASN A 44 0.25 -11.97 15.76
N ARG A 45 0.62 -11.12 16.72
CA ARG A 45 1.15 -11.54 18.03
C ARG A 45 0.08 -12.29 18.85
N ARG A 46 -1.15 -11.80 18.88
CA ARG A 46 -2.27 -12.46 19.61
C ARG A 46 -2.66 -13.79 18.99
N SER A 47 -2.60 -13.92 17.68
CA SER A 47 -2.86 -15.17 16.96
C SER A 47 -1.79 -16.22 17.23
N ARG A 48 -0.51 -15.83 17.30
CA ARG A 48 0.61 -16.72 17.66
C ARG A 48 0.57 -17.16 19.11
N GLU A 49 0.24 -16.27 20.06
CA GLU A 49 0.07 -16.64 21.47
C GLU A 49 -1.10 -17.60 21.70
N LYS A 50 -2.19 -17.46 20.93
CA LYS A 50 -3.34 -18.35 21.00
C LYS A 50 -3.03 -19.73 20.41
N ALA A 51 -2.31 -19.80 19.28
CA ALA A 51 -1.83 -21.05 18.69
C ALA A 51 -0.82 -21.78 19.60
N MET A 52 0.07 -21.05 20.26
CA MET A 52 1.05 -21.61 21.20
C MET A 52 0.39 -22.15 22.48
N ARG A 53 -0.66 -21.49 22.99
CA ARG A 53 -1.42 -22.00 24.14
C ARG A 53 -2.26 -23.24 23.83
N GLN A 54 -2.73 -23.42 22.60
CA GLN A 54 -3.45 -24.62 22.17
C GLN A 54 -2.53 -25.85 21.97
N SER A 55 -1.25 -25.62 21.61
CA SER A 55 -0.27 -26.71 21.44
C SER A 55 0.20 -27.31 22.77
N ILE A 56 0.08 -26.62 23.90
CA ILE A 56 0.58 -27.08 25.20
C ILE A 56 -0.43 -27.98 25.95
N ASN A 57 -1.69 -28.02 25.54
CA ASN A 57 -2.74 -28.73 26.27
C ASN A 57 -3.11 -30.12 25.72
N GLY A 58 -2.37 -30.65 24.76
CA GLY A 58 -2.71 -31.89 24.02
C GLY A 58 -1.70 -33.02 24.08
N ASN A 59 -0.88 -33.20 25.13
CA ASN A 59 -0.13 -34.46 25.24
C ASN A 59 0.28 -34.77 26.69
N ARG A 60 -0.64 -35.41 27.45
CA ARG A 60 -0.28 -36.16 28.67
C ARG A 60 0.01 -37.60 28.26
N ILE A 61 1.25 -37.94 28.00
CA ILE A 61 1.72 -39.33 27.91
C ILE A 61 2.50 -39.66 29.20
N SER A 62 2.13 -40.76 29.78
CA SER A 62 2.56 -41.26 31.09
C SER A 62 4.07 -41.52 31.18
N THR A 63 4.66 -41.06 32.29
CA THR A 63 6.05 -41.29 32.67
C THR A 63 6.22 -42.70 33.32
N ALA A 64 6.47 -43.69 32.51
CA ALA A 64 7.07 -44.95 32.97
C ALA A 64 7.69 -45.69 31.77
N GLY A 65 9.00 -45.61 31.60
CA GLY A 65 9.68 -46.51 30.69
C GLY A 65 10.77 -45.93 29.78
N TRP A 66 11.60 -44.98 30.25
CA TRP A 66 12.79 -44.58 29.44
C TRP A 66 13.97 -44.14 30.31
N LEU A 67 14.51 -45.06 31.12
CA LEU A 67 15.72 -44.82 31.92
C LEU A 67 16.87 -45.74 31.57
N ALA A 68 16.97 -46.31 30.35
CA ALA A 68 18.00 -47.26 29.98
C ALA A 68 18.77 -46.99 28.70
N LEU A 69 18.66 -45.81 28.03
CA LEU A 69 19.39 -45.54 26.76
C LEU A 69 20.09 -44.17 26.72
N TRP A 70 20.42 -43.56 27.84
CA TRP A 70 20.97 -42.18 27.91
C TRP A 70 22.45 -42.07 28.25
N VAL A 71 23.25 -43.16 28.19
CA VAL A 71 24.70 -43.12 28.57
C VAL A 71 25.66 -43.26 27.37
N LEU A 72 25.20 -43.52 26.14
CA LEU A 72 26.09 -43.73 24.99
C LEU A 72 25.98 -42.69 23.87
N SER A 73 25.18 -41.63 24.01
CA SER A 73 25.03 -40.58 22.96
C SER A 73 25.51 -39.17 23.37
N VAL A 74 26.07 -39.00 24.58
CA VAL A 74 26.58 -37.69 25.05
C VAL A 74 28.00 -37.37 24.55
N SER A 75 28.74 -38.33 24.01
CA SER A 75 30.15 -38.10 23.61
C SER A 75 30.32 -37.73 22.15
N LEU A 76 29.25 -37.68 21.29
CA LEU A 76 29.37 -37.34 19.87
C LEU A 76 28.74 -35.96 19.51
N VAL A 77 28.15 -35.25 20.46
CA VAL A 77 27.51 -33.93 20.23
C VAL A 77 28.42 -32.74 20.63
N LEU A 78 29.54 -32.99 21.29
CA LEU A 78 30.51 -31.96 21.68
C LEU A 78 31.53 -31.59 20.59
N GLY A 79 31.45 -32.19 19.40
CA GLY A 79 32.37 -31.92 18.27
C GLY A 79 31.77 -31.14 17.11
N LEU A 80 30.45 -30.97 17.07
CA LEU A 80 29.77 -30.07 16.13
C LEU A 80 29.63 -28.73 16.82
N GLY A 81 30.72 -27.97 16.89
CA GLY A 81 30.68 -26.55 17.20
C GLY A 81 29.53 -25.93 16.41
N GLY A 82 28.59 -25.29 17.12
CA GLY A 82 27.46 -24.65 16.54
C GLY A 82 27.88 -23.82 15.32
N ALA A 83 27.68 -24.35 14.14
CA ALA A 83 27.54 -23.53 12.97
C ALA A 83 26.32 -22.62 13.27
N ARG A 84 26.57 -21.48 13.96
CA ARG A 84 25.75 -20.34 13.76
C ARG A 84 25.69 -20.23 12.23
N ALA A 85 24.55 -20.48 11.64
CA ALA A 85 24.30 -20.05 10.29
C ALA A 85 24.64 -18.55 10.29
N ALA A 86 25.87 -18.21 9.99
CA ALA A 86 26.24 -16.90 9.57
C ALA A 86 25.28 -16.68 8.40
N LEU A 87 24.30 -15.80 8.57
CA LEU A 87 23.48 -15.32 7.45
C LEU A 87 24.50 -14.74 6.49
N ALA A 88 24.87 -15.55 5.50
CA ALA A 88 25.97 -15.26 4.62
C ALA A 88 25.48 -14.22 3.63
N GLN A 89 26.33 -13.23 3.36
CA GLN A 89 26.21 -12.39 2.18
C GLN A 89 25.81 -13.26 0.99
N GLU A 90 24.80 -12.83 0.23
CA GLU A 90 24.36 -13.55 -0.95
C GLU A 90 25.45 -13.58 -2.03
N SER A 91 25.55 -14.69 -2.75
CA SER A 91 26.48 -14.80 -3.87
C SER A 91 26.14 -13.75 -4.94
N GLY A 92 27.11 -12.91 -5.29
CA GLY A 92 26.95 -11.82 -6.26
C GLY A 92 26.44 -10.51 -5.68
N GLN A 93 26.15 -10.43 -4.38
CA GLN A 93 25.77 -9.17 -3.73
C GLN A 93 27.00 -8.24 -3.62
N LYS A 94 26.80 -6.96 -3.96
CA LYS A 94 27.83 -5.94 -3.88
C LYS A 94 28.24 -5.66 -2.42
N THR A 95 29.53 -5.51 -2.19
CA THR A 95 30.10 -5.12 -0.90
C THR A 95 30.80 -3.78 -0.97
N PHE A 96 31.04 -3.17 0.19
CA PHE A 96 31.55 -1.82 0.33
C PHE A 96 32.61 -1.77 1.44
N SER A 97 33.47 -0.74 1.43
CA SER A 97 34.47 -0.53 2.45
C SER A 97 33.90 0.01 3.77
N SER A 98 32.70 0.61 3.74
CA SER A 98 32.02 1.16 4.91
C SER A 98 30.48 1.09 4.77
N ALA A 99 29.79 1.19 5.91
CA ALA A 99 28.34 1.32 5.94
C ALA A 99 27.86 2.61 5.22
N ALA A 100 28.62 3.70 5.36
CA ALA A 100 28.32 4.97 4.72
C ALA A 100 28.41 4.87 3.19
N GLU A 101 29.46 4.25 2.66
CA GLU A 101 29.59 4.02 1.21
C GLU A 101 28.44 3.15 0.66
N ALA A 102 28.05 2.12 1.39
CA ALA A 102 26.92 1.27 0.99
C ALA A 102 25.61 2.05 0.94
N ALA A 103 25.32 2.83 1.97
CA ALA A 103 24.10 3.64 2.05
C ALA A 103 24.05 4.73 0.98
N GLU A 104 25.18 5.43 0.73
CA GLU A 104 25.29 6.44 -0.32
C GLU A 104 25.05 5.83 -1.71
N ALA A 105 25.68 4.67 -1.99
CA ALA A 105 25.49 3.99 -3.27
C ALA A 105 24.02 3.57 -3.50
N PHE A 106 23.35 3.09 -2.44
CA PHE A 106 21.94 2.73 -2.53
C PHE A 106 21.05 3.96 -2.72
N ALA A 107 21.30 5.05 -1.99
CA ALA A 107 20.55 6.29 -2.13
C ALA A 107 20.71 6.93 -3.52
N ALA A 108 21.91 6.89 -4.08
CA ALA A 108 22.17 7.37 -5.44
C ALA A 108 21.44 6.51 -6.50
N ALA A 109 21.43 5.18 -6.33
CA ALA A 109 20.71 4.28 -7.22
C ALA A 109 19.17 4.52 -7.14
N ALA A 110 18.63 4.66 -5.92
CA ALA A 110 17.22 4.98 -5.71
C ALA A 110 16.84 6.31 -6.35
N GLN A 111 17.64 7.37 -6.17
CA GLN A 111 17.39 8.69 -6.78
C GLN A 111 17.30 8.62 -8.32
N ASN A 112 18.11 7.76 -8.95
CA ASN A 112 18.14 7.58 -10.39
C ASN A 112 17.15 6.52 -10.89
N ASN A 113 16.38 5.91 -10.00
CA ASN A 113 15.52 4.76 -10.26
C ASN A 113 16.27 3.63 -10.98
N ASP A 114 17.55 3.41 -10.60
CA ASP A 114 18.42 2.40 -11.17
C ASP A 114 18.21 1.06 -10.45
N GLU A 115 17.18 0.35 -10.86
CA GLU A 115 16.81 -0.96 -10.29
C GLU A 115 17.96 -2.00 -10.42
N ALA A 116 18.72 -1.93 -11.50
CA ALA A 116 19.82 -2.87 -11.71
C ALA A 116 20.93 -2.69 -10.66
N THR A 117 21.29 -1.44 -10.35
CA THR A 117 22.27 -1.12 -9.31
C THR A 117 21.68 -1.41 -7.91
N MET A 118 20.42 -1.08 -7.64
CA MET A 118 19.76 -1.44 -6.37
C MET A 118 19.76 -2.95 -6.16
N LEU A 119 19.44 -3.74 -7.20
CA LEU A 119 19.45 -5.20 -7.13
C LEU A 119 20.87 -5.74 -6.88
N ALA A 120 21.89 -5.19 -7.52
CA ALA A 120 23.26 -5.58 -7.28
C ALA A 120 23.70 -5.32 -5.82
N ILE A 121 23.21 -4.23 -5.22
CA ILE A 121 23.49 -3.86 -3.81
C ILE A 121 22.74 -4.77 -2.84
N LEU A 122 21.45 -5.04 -3.07
CA LEU A 122 20.64 -5.87 -2.18
C LEU A 122 20.87 -7.38 -2.39
N GLY A 123 21.39 -7.78 -3.53
CA GLY A 123 21.54 -9.19 -3.92
C GLY A 123 20.29 -9.73 -4.65
N PRO A 124 20.37 -10.96 -5.20
CA PRO A 124 19.30 -11.56 -5.99
C PRO A 124 17.95 -11.67 -5.28
N SER A 125 17.94 -11.87 -3.96
CA SER A 125 16.72 -11.95 -3.17
C SER A 125 16.03 -10.59 -2.98
N GLY A 126 16.70 -9.49 -3.33
CA GLY A 126 16.20 -8.13 -3.21
C GLY A 126 15.23 -7.70 -4.33
N ARG A 127 15.00 -8.51 -5.36
CA ARG A 127 14.19 -8.12 -6.52
C ARG A 127 12.80 -7.62 -6.13
N ASP A 128 12.07 -8.41 -5.35
CA ASP A 128 10.70 -8.11 -4.93
C ASP A 128 10.63 -6.91 -3.96
N LEU A 129 11.79 -6.49 -3.40
CA LEU A 129 11.87 -5.33 -2.52
C LEU A 129 11.94 -4.01 -3.29
N ILE A 130 12.51 -4.03 -4.49
CA ILE A 130 12.65 -2.85 -5.36
C ILE A 130 11.52 -2.71 -6.38
N SER A 131 10.83 -3.80 -6.74
CA SER A 131 9.74 -3.76 -7.71
C SER A 131 8.54 -4.54 -7.22
N SER A 132 7.38 -3.87 -7.13
CA SER A 132 6.10 -4.44 -6.69
C SER A 132 5.16 -4.77 -7.85
N GLY A 133 5.57 -4.43 -9.09
CA GLY A 133 4.71 -4.52 -10.27
C GLY A 133 3.93 -3.23 -10.57
N ASP A 134 3.99 -2.22 -9.68
CA ASP A 134 3.52 -0.86 -9.94
C ASP A 134 4.71 0.11 -10.08
N PRO A 135 5.19 0.39 -11.29
CA PRO A 135 6.39 1.19 -11.50
C PRO A 135 6.26 2.65 -11.06
N VAL A 136 5.04 3.18 -10.92
CA VAL A 136 4.80 4.54 -10.43
C VAL A 136 4.98 4.58 -8.92
N ALA A 137 4.33 3.69 -8.19
CA ALA A 137 4.48 3.56 -6.76
C ALA A 137 5.91 3.18 -6.35
N ASP A 138 6.56 2.31 -7.12
CA ASP A 138 7.96 1.94 -6.87
C ASP A 138 8.89 3.15 -7.01
N LYS A 139 8.74 3.94 -8.07
CA LYS A 139 9.51 5.17 -8.27
C LYS A 139 9.29 6.17 -7.13
N GLU A 140 8.07 6.37 -6.68
CA GLU A 140 7.74 7.27 -5.57
C GLU A 140 8.45 6.82 -4.27
N ARG A 141 8.45 5.53 -3.98
CA ARG A 141 9.18 4.96 -2.82
C ARG A 141 10.68 5.21 -2.92
N HIS A 142 11.27 5.03 -4.11
CA HIS A 142 12.69 5.29 -4.35
C HIS A 142 13.03 6.77 -4.18
N ASP A 143 12.22 7.66 -4.75
CA ASP A 143 12.39 9.12 -4.64
C ASP A 143 12.27 9.57 -3.18
N THR A 144 11.28 9.07 -2.45
CA THR A 144 11.05 9.36 -1.03
C THR A 144 12.23 8.91 -0.18
N PHE A 145 12.73 7.69 -0.37
CA PHE A 145 13.92 7.19 0.32
C PHE A 145 15.13 8.11 0.08
N ALA A 146 15.41 8.43 -1.19
CA ALA A 146 16.54 9.26 -1.57
C ALA A 146 16.42 10.69 -1.01
N ALA A 147 15.22 11.27 -1.00
CA ALA A 147 14.96 12.58 -0.43
C ALA A 147 15.19 12.60 1.09
N LYS A 148 14.63 11.62 1.83
CA LYS A 148 14.83 11.48 3.29
C LYS A 148 16.30 11.25 3.63
N TYR A 149 17.02 10.39 2.90
CA TYR A 149 18.46 10.17 3.09
C TYR A 149 19.26 11.46 2.95
N ARG A 150 18.96 12.28 1.95
CA ARG A 150 19.64 13.59 1.74
C ARG A 150 19.30 14.62 2.80
N ALA A 151 18.06 14.62 3.30
CA ALA A 151 17.64 15.56 4.33
C ALA A 151 18.39 15.32 5.65
N SER A 152 18.48 14.08 6.10
CA SER A 152 19.24 13.67 7.28
C SER A 152 19.48 12.16 7.23
N HIS A 153 20.66 11.72 7.65
CA HIS A 153 20.93 10.30 7.86
C HIS A 153 21.94 10.05 8.97
N GLN A 154 21.77 8.97 9.70
CA GLN A 154 22.69 8.56 10.76
C GLN A 154 22.66 7.03 10.91
N PHE A 155 23.70 6.51 11.56
CA PHE A 155 23.86 5.08 11.79
C PHE A 155 23.84 4.78 13.28
N ALA A 156 23.19 3.68 13.67
CA ALA A 156 23.23 3.15 15.03
C ALA A 156 23.51 1.65 15.00
N GLY A 157 24.52 1.23 15.76
CA GLY A 157 24.87 -0.17 15.94
C GLY A 157 23.92 -0.86 16.91
N ALA A 158 23.55 -2.11 16.60
CA ALA A 158 22.80 -2.99 17.50
C ALA A 158 23.72 -4.03 18.15
N ALA A 159 23.27 -4.59 19.28
CA ALA A 159 24.04 -5.57 20.05
C ALA A 159 24.34 -6.88 19.29
N ASP A 160 23.58 -7.18 18.25
CA ASP A 160 23.74 -8.37 17.40
C ASP A 160 24.67 -8.14 16.19
N GLY A 161 25.40 -7.00 16.16
CA GLY A 161 26.37 -6.64 15.14
C GLY A 161 25.77 -6.08 13.86
N ARG A 162 24.48 -5.76 13.82
CA ARG A 162 23.85 -5.03 12.75
C ARG A 162 24.01 -3.52 12.95
N THR A 163 24.03 -2.79 11.85
CA THR A 163 24.02 -1.33 11.85
C THR A 163 22.78 -0.85 11.10
N PHE A 164 21.91 -0.13 11.79
CA PHE A 164 20.71 0.44 11.21
C PHE A 164 20.97 1.84 10.69
N LEU A 165 20.47 2.12 9.50
CA LEU A 165 20.43 3.44 8.90
C LEU A 165 19.12 4.12 9.31
N TYR A 166 19.19 5.34 9.84
CA TYR A 166 18.06 6.21 10.14
C TYR A 166 18.08 7.35 9.15
N ILE A 167 16.93 7.69 8.57
CA ILE A 167 16.80 8.74 7.54
C ILE A 167 15.68 9.71 7.88
N GLY A 168 15.76 10.92 7.30
CA GLY A 168 14.78 12.00 7.53
C GLY A 168 14.97 12.68 8.88
N GLU A 169 14.35 13.84 9.04
CA GLU A 169 14.39 14.60 10.30
C GLU A 169 13.70 13.85 11.44
N GLU A 170 12.73 13.00 11.13
CA GLU A 170 12.02 12.14 12.04
C GLU A 170 12.84 10.91 12.49
N ASN A 171 14.07 10.74 12.00
CA ASN A 171 14.95 9.59 12.31
C ASN A 171 14.29 8.23 12.06
N TRP A 172 13.69 8.08 10.89
CA TRP A 172 12.99 6.86 10.51
C TRP A 172 13.97 5.70 10.24
N PRO A 173 13.86 4.56 10.94
CA PRO A 173 14.75 3.42 10.75
C PRO A 173 14.48 2.74 9.42
N THR A 174 15.50 2.58 8.58
CA THR A 174 15.36 1.78 7.37
C THR A 174 15.21 0.29 7.72
N PRO A 175 14.39 -0.45 6.97
CA PRO A 175 14.07 -1.84 7.31
C PRO A 175 15.22 -2.80 7.08
N ILE A 176 16.13 -2.51 6.15
CA ILE A 176 17.29 -3.35 5.83
C ILE A 176 18.53 -2.80 6.54
N PRO A 177 19.03 -3.49 7.59
CA PRO A 177 20.26 -3.07 8.24
C PRO A 177 21.48 -3.45 7.40
N LEU A 178 22.61 -2.83 7.74
CA LEU A 178 23.90 -3.21 7.22
C LEU A 178 24.60 -4.18 8.16
N ARG A 179 25.40 -5.07 7.59
CA ARG A 179 26.30 -5.98 8.30
C ARG A 179 27.72 -5.86 7.79
N GLN A 180 28.65 -6.20 8.67
CA GLN A 180 30.06 -6.32 8.36
C GLN A 180 30.49 -7.80 8.29
N ASN A 181 31.20 -8.16 7.22
CA ASN A 181 31.87 -9.46 7.06
C ASN A 181 33.34 -9.20 6.76
N GLY A 182 34.21 -9.48 7.74
CA GLY A 182 35.61 -9.07 7.68
C GLY A 182 35.73 -7.54 7.61
N SER A 183 36.33 -7.04 6.54
CA SER A 183 36.43 -5.59 6.26
C SER A 183 35.36 -5.05 5.33
N GLN A 184 34.44 -5.90 4.87
CA GLN A 184 33.44 -5.54 3.89
C GLN A 184 32.05 -5.35 4.52
N TRP A 185 31.29 -4.36 4.03
CA TRP A 185 29.93 -4.07 4.44
C TRP A 185 28.94 -4.46 3.35
N TYR A 186 27.76 -4.93 3.74
CA TYR A 186 26.65 -5.29 2.83
C TYR A 186 25.31 -5.09 3.51
N PHE A 187 24.22 -5.00 2.74
CA PHE A 187 22.86 -4.96 3.28
C PHE A 187 22.39 -6.37 3.68
N ASP A 188 21.88 -6.53 4.89
CA ASP A 188 21.27 -7.77 5.38
C ASP A 188 19.83 -7.87 4.85
N THR A 189 19.71 -8.15 3.54
CA THR A 189 18.46 -8.13 2.79
C THR A 189 17.43 -9.11 3.33
N GLU A 190 17.86 -10.31 3.70
CA GLU A 190 16.97 -11.33 4.25
C GLU A 190 16.34 -10.90 5.59
N TYR A 191 17.10 -10.18 6.41
CA TYR A 191 16.55 -9.63 7.66
C TYR A 191 15.47 -8.58 7.38
N GLY A 192 15.73 -7.67 6.44
CA GLY A 192 14.82 -6.56 6.14
C GLY A 192 13.59 -6.93 5.31
N LYS A 193 13.63 -8.08 4.65
CA LYS A 193 12.64 -8.49 3.65
C LYS A 193 11.20 -8.46 4.18
N GLN A 194 10.96 -9.08 5.32
CA GLN A 194 9.60 -9.12 5.90
C GLN A 194 9.09 -7.72 6.29
N GLU A 195 9.96 -6.87 6.83
CA GLU A 195 9.61 -5.52 7.25
C GLU A 195 9.21 -4.65 6.04
N ILE A 196 9.94 -4.74 4.93
CA ILE A 196 9.61 -4.02 3.71
C ILE A 196 8.25 -4.45 3.16
N PHE A 197 8.00 -5.75 3.07
CA PHE A 197 6.70 -6.23 2.59
C PHE A 197 5.56 -5.74 3.47
N PHE A 198 5.71 -5.79 4.79
CA PHE A 198 4.68 -5.28 5.69
C PHE A 198 4.41 -3.79 5.51
N ARG A 199 5.45 -2.97 5.34
CA ARG A 199 5.30 -1.52 5.13
C ARG A 199 4.62 -1.21 3.80
N ARG A 200 5.06 -1.86 2.71
CA ARG A 200 4.47 -1.70 1.39
C ARG A 200 3.00 -2.12 1.39
N ILE A 201 2.72 -3.33 1.84
CA ILE A 201 1.36 -3.87 1.94
C ILE A 201 0.47 -2.94 2.75
N GLY A 202 0.96 -2.47 3.92
CA GLY A 202 0.18 -1.58 4.77
C GLY A 202 -0.17 -0.25 4.10
N SER A 203 0.77 0.35 3.37
CA SER A 203 0.54 1.58 2.59
C SER A 203 -0.48 1.35 1.49
N ASP A 204 -0.23 0.35 0.63
CA ASP A 204 -1.05 0.07 -0.55
C ASP A 204 -2.50 -0.30 -0.16
N GLU A 205 -2.69 -1.06 0.93
CA GLU A 205 -4.02 -1.39 1.46
C GLU A 205 -4.79 -0.16 1.95
N LEU A 206 -4.12 0.75 2.67
CA LEU A 206 -4.75 1.99 3.13
C LEU A 206 -5.16 2.90 2.00
N ASP A 207 -4.29 3.06 1.00
CA ASP A 207 -4.59 3.90 -0.16
C ASP A 207 -5.70 3.27 -1.00
N SER A 208 -5.72 1.94 -1.14
CA SER A 208 -6.83 1.22 -1.80
C SER A 208 -8.17 1.42 -1.09
N ILE A 209 -8.20 1.47 0.25
CA ILE A 209 -9.41 1.79 1.01
C ILE A 209 -9.91 3.21 0.68
N LYS A 210 -9.00 4.20 0.62
CA LYS A 210 -9.34 5.58 0.23
C LYS A 210 -9.88 5.64 -1.20
N VAL A 211 -9.23 4.97 -2.14
CA VAL A 211 -9.64 4.88 -3.54
C VAL A 211 -11.01 4.22 -3.68
N CYS A 212 -11.28 3.12 -2.96
CA CYS A 212 -12.61 2.50 -2.92
C CYS A 212 -13.69 3.47 -2.44
N GLY A 213 -13.38 4.26 -1.41
CA GLY A 213 -14.28 5.32 -0.92
C GLY A 213 -14.53 6.40 -1.97
N ALA A 214 -13.47 6.91 -2.60
CA ALA A 214 -13.58 7.95 -3.64
C ALA A 214 -14.38 7.48 -4.87
N ILE A 215 -14.18 6.23 -5.30
CA ILE A 215 -14.96 5.65 -6.40
C ILE A 215 -16.43 5.49 -6.01
N ALA A 216 -16.72 5.09 -4.77
CA ALA A 216 -18.09 4.96 -4.29
C ALA A 216 -18.80 6.33 -4.20
N ASP A 217 -18.08 7.39 -3.80
CA ASP A 217 -18.57 8.76 -3.82
C ASP A 217 -18.83 9.23 -5.25
N ALA A 218 -17.87 9.04 -6.16
CA ALA A 218 -18.00 9.38 -7.57
C ALA A 218 -19.18 8.67 -8.25
N GLN A 219 -19.49 7.44 -7.89
CA GLN A 219 -20.67 6.72 -8.38
C GLN A 219 -21.97 7.34 -7.88
N ARG A 220 -22.03 7.81 -6.64
CA ARG A 220 -23.19 8.50 -6.09
C ARG A 220 -23.39 9.86 -6.76
N ASP A 221 -22.31 10.61 -6.99
CA ASP A 221 -22.34 11.88 -7.69
C ASP A 221 -22.81 11.70 -9.13
N TYR A 222 -22.29 10.71 -9.84
CA TYR A 222 -22.73 10.37 -11.18
C TYR A 222 -24.23 10.04 -11.22
N HIS A 223 -24.72 9.22 -10.29
CA HIS A 223 -26.14 8.85 -10.21
C HIS A 223 -27.04 10.04 -9.86
N SER A 224 -26.53 11.10 -9.27
CA SER A 224 -27.34 12.29 -8.89
C SER A 224 -27.79 13.12 -10.08
N ALA A 225 -27.21 12.94 -11.27
CA ALA A 225 -27.50 13.67 -12.50
C ALA A 225 -27.91 12.73 -13.65
N LEU A 226 -28.51 13.30 -14.70
CA LEU A 226 -28.77 12.60 -15.95
C LEU A 226 -27.62 12.85 -16.93
N HIS A 227 -27.11 11.80 -17.56
CA HIS A 227 -25.98 11.86 -18.48
C HIS A 227 -26.38 11.43 -19.89
N ASP A 228 -25.77 12.05 -20.91
CA ASP A 228 -25.94 11.70 -22.34
C ASP A 228 -27.40 11.58 -22.81
N GLY A 229 -28.29 12.43 -22.27
CA GLY A 229 -29.72 12.43 -22.63
C GLY A 229 -30.52 11.26 -22.07
N ALA A 230 -30.00 10.56 -21.05
CA ALA A 230 -30.73 9.51 -20.37
C ALA A 230 -32.01 10.02 -19.74
N SER A 231 -33.08 9.21 -19.74
CA SER A 231 -34.38 9.51 -19.13
C SER A 231 -34.49 9.08 -17.66
N GLU A 232 -33.48 8.38 -17.15
CA GLU A 232 -33.44 7.86 -15.78
C GLU A 232 -32.02 7.95 -15.20
N HIS A 233 -31.95 8.08 -13.88
CA HIS A 233 -30.68 8.07 -13.17
C HIS A 233 -30.05 6.68 -13.23
N GLN A 234 -28.75 6.64 -13.50
CA GLN A 234 -27.98 5.40 -13.60
C GLN A 234 -26.59 5.58 -12.97
N TYR A 235 -25.95 4.49 -12.58
CA TYR A 235 -24.55 4.46 -12.19
C TYR A 235 -23.67 4.28 -13.42
N ALA A 236 -22.44 4.77 -13.35
CA ALA A 236 -21.48 4.62 -14.44
C ALA A 236 -21.08 3.14 -14.62
N GLN A 237 -20.98 2.70 -15.86
CA GLN A 237 -20.60 1.32 -16.20
C GLN A 237 -19.09 1.12 -16.31
N LYS A 238 -18.32 2.20 -16.30
CA LYS A 238 -16.86 2.20 -16.45
C LYS A 238 -16.23 3.39 -15.76
N PHE A 239 -14.95 3.32 -15.51
CA PHE A 239 -14.21 4.41 -14.88
C PHE A 239 -14.03 5.59 -15.85
N ARG A 240 -13.57 5.36 -17.07
CA ARG A 240 -13.37 6.40 -18.06
C ARG A 240 -14.43 6.36 -19.13
N SER A 241 -14.96 7.53 -19.44
CA SER A 241 -15.97 7.72 -20.49
C SER A 241 -15.37 7.48 -21.88
N THR A 242 -16.21 7.06 -22.81
CA THR A 242 -15.91 7.12 -24.23
C THR A 242 -15.69 8.59 -24.62
N ALA A 243 -14.74 8.85 -25.51
CA ALA A 243 -14.46 10.23 -25.95
C ALA A 243 -15.71 10.93 -26.46
N GLY A 244 -16.01 12.10 -25.89
CA GLY A 244 -17.17 12.91 -26.24
C GLY A 244 -18.49 12.51 -25.57
N THR A 245 -18.49 11.54 -24.65
CA THR A 245 -19.66 11.12 -23.87
C THR A 245 -19.38 11.24 -22.36
N GLN A 246 -20.42 11.02 -21.54
CA GLN A 246 -20.36 10.97 -20.07
C GLN A 246 -20.83 9.59 -19.57
N ASP A 247 -20.42 8.50 -20.23
CA ASP A 247 -20.85 7.13 -19.93
C ASP A 247 -19.94 6.40 -18.92
N GLY A 248 -19.02 7.12 -18.28
CA GLY A 248 -18.12 6.65 -17.21
C GLY A 248 -17.94 7.72 -16.13
N LEU A 249 -17.18 7.41 -15.07
CA LEU A 249 -16.95 8.30 -13.93
C LEU A 249 -16.00 9.47 -14.24
N TYR A 250 -15.18 9.34 -15.27
CA TYR A 250 -14.25 10.37 -15.71
C TYR A 250 -14.43 10.70 -17.19
N TRP A 251 -14.52 11.97 -17.49
CA TRP A 251 -14.42 12.57 -18.84
C TRP A 251 -13.56 13.82 -18.81
N GLU A 252 -12.98 14.15 -19.94
CA GLU A 252 -12.18 15.38 -20.07
C GLU A 252 -13.09 16.60 -20.08
N VAL A 253 -12.89 17.50 -19.14
CA VAL A 253 -13.62 18.77 -19.03
C VAL A 253 -12.74 19.88 -19.59
N LYS A 254 -13.26 20.67 -20.55
CA LYS A 254 -12.59 21.88 -21.00
C LYS A 254 -12.61 22.89 -19.86
N ALA A 255 -11.53 23.63 -19.69
CA ALA A 255 -11.42 24.65 -18.65
C ALA A 255 -12.65 25.56 -18.60
N GLY A 256 -13.36 25.61 -17.48
CA GLY A 256 -14.58 26.40 -17.28
C GLY A 256 -15.88 25.76 -17.78
N ALA A 257 -15.85 24.54 -18.30
CA ALA A 257 -17.08 23.81 -18.64
C ALA A 257 -17.60 23.00 -17.45
N GLN A 258 -18.91 22.92 -17.33
CA GLN A 258 -19.65 22.13 -16.33
C GLN A 258 -20.49 21.07 -17.05
N PRO A 259 -20.81 19.92 -16.43
CA PRO A 259 -20.41 19.50 -15.08
C PRO A 259 -18.99 18.93 -15.01
N ASP A 260 -18.39 19.06 -13.82
CA ASP A 260 -17.12 18.42 -13.54
C ASP A 260 -17.25 16.89 -13.54
N SER A 261 -16.18 16.20 -13.91
CA SER A 261 -16.12 14.75 -13.87
C SER A 261 -16.08 14.25 -12.41
N PRO A 262 -16.99 13.36 -11.97
CA PRO A 262 -17.02 12.88 -10.57
C PRO A 262 -15.69 12.27 -10.09
N LEU A 263 -14.95 11.58 -10.96
CA LEU A 263 -13.64 11.01 -10.64
C LEU A 263 -12.47 11.93 -11.02
N GLY A 264 -12.77 13.17 -11.43
CA GLY A 264 -11.76 14.16 -11.83
C GLY A 264 -10.68 14.39 -10.80
N PRO A 265 -11.00 14.63 -9.50
CA PRO A 265 -10.01 14.82 -8.46
C PRO A 265 -9.04 13.65 -8.32
N LEU A 266 -9.54 12.40 -8.26
CA LEU A 266 -8.70 11.20 -8.16
C LEU A 266 -7.80 11.00 -9.38
N VAL A 267 -8.32 11.29 -10.59
CA VAL A 267 -7.52 11.21 -11.84
C VAL A 267 -6.46 12.30 -11.88
N ALA A 268 -6.74 13.50 -11.36
CA ALA A 268 -5.76 14.57 -11.24
C ALA A 268 -4.65 14.22 -10.23
N GLU A 269 -5.01 13.64 -9.09
CA GLU A 269 -4.07 13.11 -8.10
C GLU A 269 -3.16 12.05 -8.72
N ALA A 270 -3.74 11.00 -9.32
CA ALA A 270 -3.01 9.95 -10.02
C ALA A 270 -2.05 10.51 -11.10
N ALA A 271 -2.51 11.50 -11.88
CA ALA A 271 -1.66 12.14 -12.89
C ALA A 271 -0.49 12.93 -12.26
N SER A 272 -0.70 13.58 -11.10
CA SER A 272 0.35 14.28 -10.37
C SER A 272 1.42 13.35 -9.81
N GLU A 273 1.03 12.12 -9.46
CA GLU A 273 1.93 11.04 -9.04
C GLU A 273 2.63 10.35 -10.21
N GLY A 274 2.23 10.63 -11.45
CA GLY A 274 2.89 10.13 -12.66
C GLY A 274 2.16 8.96 -13.34
N TYR A 275 0.97 8.57 -12.87
CA TYR A 275 0.16 7.57 -13.56
C TYR A 275 -0.38 8.12 -14.87
N GLN A 276 -0.20 7.36 -15.95
CA GLN A 276 -0.65 7.74 -17.29
C GLN A 276 -1.68 6.74 -17.80
N HIS A 277 -2.71 7.26 -18.48
CA HIS A 277 -3.69 6.40 -19.10
C HIS A 277 -3.16 5.85 -20.44
N THR A 278 -2.92 4.55 -20.53
CA THR A 278 -2.40 3.87 -21.73
C THR A 278 -3.45 3.04 -22.47
N GLY A 279 -4.70 3.05 -22.01
CA GLY A 279 -5.80 2.23 -22.58
C GLY A 279 -5.84 0.78 -22.10
N GLN A 280 -4.86 0.36 -21.31
CA GLN A 280 -4.82 -0.96 -20.65
C GLN A 280 -5.17 -0.81 -19.16
N PRO A 281 -5.66 -1.86 -18.49
CA PRO A 281 -5.77 -1.86 -17.03
C PRO A 281 -4.38 -1.62 -16.42
N HIS A 282 -4.25 -0.56 -15.62
CA HIS A 282 -3.05 -0.26 -14.86
C HIS A 282 -3.35 -0.32 -13.37
N PRO A 283 -2.41 -0.81 -12.57
CA PRO A 283 -2.54 -0.73 -11.13
C PRO A 283 -2.51 0.74 -10.69
N PHE A 284 -3.16 1.01 -9.57
CA PHE A 284 -3.07 2.28 -8.85
C PHE A 284 -2.87 1.98 -7.37
N HIS A 285 -1.79 2.49 -6.78
CA HIS A 285 -1.33 2.15 -5.44
C HIS A 285 -1.26 0.63 -5.19
N GLY A 286 -0.63 -0.11 -6.10
CA GLY A 286 -0.43 -1.55 -5.99
C GLY A 286 -1.68 -2.42 -6.16
N TYR A 287 -2.82 -1.84 -6.60
CA TYR A 287 -4.11 -2.51 -6.71
C TYR A 287 -4.76 -2.35 -8.08
N PHE A 288 -5.49 -3.38 -8.50
CA PHE A 288 -6.46 -3.32 -9.59
C PHE A 288 -7.86 -3.03 -9.04
N TYR A 289 -8.66 -2.28 -9.82
CA TYR A 289 -10.03 -1.91 -9.47
C TYR A 289 -10.98 -2.32 -10.58
N ARG A 290 -12.12 -2.93 -10.22
CA ARG A 290 -13.10 -3.38 -11.20
C ARG A 290 -14.54 -3.21 -10.69
N LEU A 291 -15.41 -2.66 -11.54
CA LEU A 291 -16.84 -2.55 -11.25
C LEU A 291 -17.52 -3.93 -11.34
N LEU A 292 -18.44 -4.19 -10.42
CA LEU A 292 -19.27 -5.39 -10.37
C LEU A 292 -20.69 -5.07 -10.81
N THR A 293 -21.34 -6.00 -11.49
CA THR A 293 -22.65 -5.80 -12.13
C THR A 293 -23.82 -6.42 -11.36
N GLY A 294 -23.58 -6.91 -10.15
CA GLY A 294 -24.62 -7.52 -9.32
C GLY A 294 -24.20 -7.69 -7.87
N GLN A 295 -25.11 -8.18 -7.05
CA GLN A 295 -24.86 -8.62 -5.69
C GLN A 295 -25.41 -10.02 -5.44
N GLY A 296 -24.76 -10.71 -4.49
CA GLY A 296 -25.13 -12.06 -4.08
C GLY A 296 -26.13 -12.10 -2.92
N PRO A 297 -26.47 -13.32 -2.48
CA PRO A 297 -27.50 -13.52 -1.46
C PRO A 297 -27.13 -13.01 -0.07
N ASN A 298 -25.83 -12.86 0.26
CA ASN A 298 -25.38 -12.36 1.56
C ASN A 298 -25.38 -10.82 1.66
N ALA A 299 -25.52 -10.14 0.52
CA ALA A 299 -25.62 -8.68 0.51
C ALA A 299 -26.99 -8.22 1.00
N PRO A 300 -27.09 -7.01 1.61
CA PRO A 300 -28.37 -6.42 2.00
C PRO A 300 -29.35 -6.37 0.82
N GLY A 301 -30.56 -6.90 1.01
CA GLY A 301 -31.58 -6.99 -0.03
C GLY A 301 -31.49 -8.24 -0.92
N GLY A 302 -30.53 -9.18 -0.66
CA GLY A 302 -30.39 -10.44 -1.35
C GLY A 302 -29.81 -10.33 -2.77
N ALA A 303 -29.78 -11.44 -3.48
CA ALA A 303 -29.20 -11.52 -4.82
C ALA A 303 -30.00 -10.70 -5.83
N LYS A 304 -29.31 -9.83 -6.57
CA LYS A 304 -29.90 -9.06 -7.69
C LYS A 304 -28.84 -8.63 -8.71
N SER A 305 -29.27 -8.45 -9.95
CA SER A 305 -28.48 -7.79 -10.97
C SER A 305 -28.55 -6.27 -10.78
N TYR A 306 -27.43 -5.59 -10.90
CA TYR A 306 -27.41 -4.13 -11.01
C TYR A 306 -27.67 -3.65 -12.44
N LEU A 307 -27.41 -4.55 -13.41
CA LEU A 307 -27.64 -4.31 -14.83
C LEU A 307 -29.11 -4.63 -15.16
N VAL A 308 -29.89 -3.59 -15.51
CA VAL A 308 -31.30 -3.66 -15.90
C VAL A 308 -31.42 -3.06 -17.29
N ALA A 309 -31.91 -3.83 -18.26
CA ALA A 309 -32.04 -3.40 -19.66
C ALA A 309 -30.78 -2.75 -20.26
N GLY A 310 -29.59 -3.27 -19.89
CA GLY A 310 -28.29 -2.75 -20.35
C GLY A 310 -27.77 -1.52 -19.61
N LYS A 311 -28.45 -1.06 -18.56
CA LYS A 311 -28.06 0.08 -17.73
C LYS A 311 -27.85 -0.34 -16.28
N ILE A 312 -26.90 0.27 -15.59
CA ILE A 312 -26.68 0.04 -14.16
C ILE A 312 -27.61 0.97 -13.36
N THR A 313 -28.83 0.51 -13.07
CA THR A 313 -29.86 1.22 -12.29
C THR A 313 -30.19 0.54 -10.96
N GLY A 314 -29.83 -0.74 -10.79
CA GLY A 314 -30.15 -1.52 -9.59
C GLY A 314 -29.21 -1.32 -8.40
N GLY A 315 -28.14 -0.54 -8.55
CA GLY A 315 -27.06 -0.32 -7.60
C GLY A 315 -25.71 -0.40 -8.31
N PHE A 316 -24.62 -0.30 -7.57
CA PHE A 316 -23.26 -0.56 -8.06
C PHE A 316 -22.45 -1.32 -7.02
N ALA A 317 -21.35 -1.91 -7.45
CA ALA A 317 -20.30 -2.36 -6.55
C ALA A 317 -18.94 -2.35 -7.25
N LEU A 318 -17.90 -2.46 -6.43
CA LEU A 318 -16.49 -2.43 -6.81
C LEU A 318 -15.75 -3.55 -6.10
N VAL A 319 -14.77 -4.16 -6.76
CA VAL A 319 -13.73 -4.96 -6.15
C VAL A 319 -12.37 -4.31 -6.40
N ALA A 320 -11.54 -4.23 -5.35
CA ALA A 320 -10.14 -3.86 -5.42
C ALA A 320 -9.28 -5.02 -4.91
N TYR A 321 -8.24 -5.42 -5.66
CA TYR A 321 -7.38 -6.55 -5.33
C TYR A 321 -5.93 -6.28 -5.71
N PRO A 322 -4.95 -6.82 -4.94
CA PRO A 322 -3.54 -6.52 -5.16
C PRO A 322 -3.04 -7.06 -6.50
N VAL A 323 -2.10 -6.32 -7.10
CA VAL A 323 -1.37 -6.74 -8.32
C VAL A 323 -0.59 -8.03 -8.07
N SER A 324 0.02 -8.13 -6.88
CA SER A 324 0.80 -9.29 -6.45
C SER A 324 0.47 -9.63 -5.00
N TYR A 325 -0.14 -10.79 -4.79
CA TYR A 325 -0.50 -11.25 -3.44
C TYR A 325 0.73 -11.38 -2.54
N ARG A 326 0.68 -10.76 -1.35
CA ARG A 326 1.76 -10.65 -0.36
C ARG A 326 2.98 -9.82 -0.78
N ASP A 327 2.88 -9.11 -1.88
CA ASP A 327 3.90 -8.16 -2.32
C ASP A 327 3.35 -6.74 -2.35
N SER A 328 2.27 -6.47 -3.07
CA SER A 328 1.57 -5.19 -3.08
C SER A 328 0.34 -5.15 -2.16
N GLY A 329 -0.13 -6.30 -1.69
CA GLY A 329 -1.28 -6.39 -0.79
C GLY A 329 -1.59 -7.83 -0.38
N VAL A 330 -2.37 -7.98 0.68
CA VAL A 330 -2.95 -9.25 1.14
C VAL A 330 -4.47 -9.21 1.00
N MET A 331 -5.09 -8.08 1.40
CA MET A 331 -6.53 -7.98 1.45
C MET A 331 -7.12 -7.63 0.08
N THR A 332 -8.25 -8.25 -0.23
CA THR A 332 -9.16 -7.83 -1.30
C THR A 332 -10.29 -7.02 -0.68
N PHE A 333 -10.66 -5.90 -1.30
CA PHE A 333 -11.71 -5.02 -0.82
C PHE A 333 -12.92 -5.06 -1.75
N ILE A 334 -14.12 -5.04 -1.18
CA ILE A 334 -15.36 -4.85 -1.92
C ILE A 334 -16.19 -3.72 -1.26
N VAL A 335 -16.87 -2.93 -2.08
CA VAL A 335 -17.77 -1.86 -1.64
C VAL A 335 -18.95 -1.75 -2.61
N ASN A 336 -20.11 -1.34 -2.09
CA ASN A 336 -21.30 -1.06 -2.88
C ASN A 336 -21.85 0.35 -2.59
N GLN A 337 -23.04 0.65 -3.07
CA GLN A 337 -23.73 1.94 -2.89
C GLN A 337 -23.92 2.36 -1.43
N ASP A 338 -23.91 1.42 -0.48
CA ASP A 338 -24.04 1.72 0.96
C ASP A 338 -22.74 2.31 1.54
N GLY A 339 -21.62 2.21 0.81
CA GLY A 339 -20.33 2.79 1.19
C GLY A 339 -19.60 2.05 2.31
N GLN A 340 -20.11 0.90 2.78
CA GLN A 340 -19.37 0.04 3.69
C GLN A 340 -18.36 -0.78 2.89
N ILE A 341 -17.08 -0.58 3.19
CA ILE A 341 -16.00 -1.37 2.62
C ILE A 341 -15.82 -2.64 3.45
N TYR A 342 -15.74 -3.78 2.78
CA TYR A 342 -15.40 -5.06 3.39
C TYR A 342 -14.06 -5.54 2.85
N GLN A 343 -13.34 -6.30 3.66
CA GLN A 343 -12.02 -6.87 3.32
C GLN A 343 -11.98 -8.37 3.58
N LYS A 344 -11.20 -9.09 2.78
CA LYS A 344 -10.95 -10.52 2.93
C LYS A 344 -9.60 -10.90 2.32
N ASP A 345 -8.83 -11.74 3.01
CA ASP A 345 -7.70 -12.45 2.43
C ASP A 345 -8.22 -13.64 1.59
N LEU A 346 -8.10 -13.53 0.26
CA LEU A 346 -8.51 -14.57 -0.68
C LEU A 346 -7.42 -15.64 -0.90
N GLY A 347 -6.22 -15.42 -0.37
CA GLY A 347 -5.10 -16.35 -0.48
C GLY A 347 -4.31 -16.21 -1.79
N PRO A 348 -3.45 -17.20 -2.10
CA PRO A 348 -2.55 -17.13 -3.25
C PRO A 348 -3.24 -16.98 -4.61
N ASP A 349 -4.50 -17.42 -4.72
CA ASP A 349 -5.28 -17.37 -5.94
C ASP A 349 -6.10 -16.07 -6.07
N THR A 350 -5.74 -15.02 -5.31
CA THR A 350 -6.45 -13.73 -5.25
C THR A 350 -6.72 -13.14 -6.63
N ASP A 351 -5.73 -13.09 -7.51
CA ASP A 351 -5.87 -12.52 -8.86
C ASP A 351 -6.96 -13.24 -9.66
N GLN A 352 -6.95 -14.57 -9.69
CA GLN A 352 -7.96 -15.35 -10.39
C GLN A 352 -9.35 -15.14 -9.78
N ILE A 353 -9.48 -15.28 -8.46
CA ILE A 353 -10.78 -15.17 -7.76
C ILE A 353 -11.38 -13.78 -7.94
N ALA A 354 -10.58 -12.72 -7.76
CA ALA A 354 -11.05 -11.36 -7.81
C ALA A 354 -11.31 -10.87 -9.25
N SER A 355 -10.49 -11.28 -10.22
CA SER A 355 -10.72 -10.94 -11.64
C SER A 355 -11.98 -11.59 -12.21
N GLU A 356 -12.38 -12.76 -11.72
CA GLU A 356 -13.60 -13.49 -12.11
C GLU A 356 -14.83 -13.10 -11.28
N MET A 357 -14.66 -12.35 -10.18
CA MET A 357 -15.76 -11.96 -9.27
C MET A 357 -16.83 -11.14 -10.01
N ALA A 358 -18.06 -11.66 -10.11
CA ALA A 358 -19.15 -10.99 -10.81
C ALA A 358 -20.08 -10.18 -9.89
N ALA A 359 -20.12 -10.50 -8.59
CA ALA A 359 -21.08 -9.97 -7.65
C ALA A 359 -20.44 -9.54 -6.31
N TYR A 360 -20.97 -8.48 -5.73
CA TYR A 360 -20.71 -8.08 -4.36
C TYR A 360 -21.48 -9.03 -3.41
N ASP A 361 -20.76 -9.85 -2.65
CA ASP A 361 -21.38 -10.84 -1.78
C ASP A 361 -20.61 -11.02 -0.46
N PRO A 362 -20.72 -10.06 0.49
CA PRO A 362 -20.01 -10.09 1.76
C PRO A 362 -20.63 -11.11 2.72
N ASP A 363 -20.23 -12.38 2.58
CA ASP A 363 -20.59 -13.44 3.53
C ASP A 363 -19.88 -13.23 4.90
N ALA A 364 -20.13 -14.14 5.85
CA ALA A 364 -19.56 -14.07 7.21
C ALA A 364 -18.01 -14.12 7.26
N THR A 365 -17.32 -14.43 6.17
CA THR A 365 -15.86 -14.44 6.08
C THR A 365 -15.26 -13.09 5.71
N TRP A 366 -16.07 -12.15 5.20
CA TRP A 366 -15.69 -10.78 4.93
C TRP A 366 -15.80 -9.94 6.21
N GLN A 367 -14.81 -9.11 6.46
CA GLN A 367 -14.76 -8.24 7.63
C GLN A 367 -14.98 -6.78 7.22
N PRO A 368 -15.83 -6.02 7.92
CA PRO A 368 -15.98 -4.59 7.64
C PRO A 368 -14.69 -3.84 7.98
N VAL A 369 -14.28 -2.94 7.10
CA VAL A 369 -13.20 -1.99 7.37
C VAL A 369 -13.74 -0.90 8.29
N ASN A 370 -13.16 -0.76 9.48
CA ASN A 370 -13.54 0.28 10.43
C ASN A 370 -12.89 1.61 10.03
N LYS A 371 -13.68 2.64 9.79
CA LYS A 371 -13.20 4.00 9.49
C LYS A 371 -12.27 4.57 10.57
N ALA A 372 -12.41 4.13 11.83
CA ALA A 372 -11.52 4.52 12.93
C ALA A 372 -10.08 3.99 12.80
N THR A 373 -9.87 2.88 12.12
CA THR A 373 -8.53 2.30 11.91
C THR A 373 -7.76 3.06 10.83
N ALA A 374 -8.47 3.67 9.89
CA ALA A 374 -7.88 4.49 8.83
C ALA A 374 -7.49 5.92 9.28
N SER A 375 -7.84 6.31 10.52
CA SER A 375 -7.68 7.69 11.02
C SER A 375 -6.91 7.79 12.35
N GLN A 376 -6.36 6.70 12.90
CA GLN A 376 -5.61 6.76 14.15
C GLN A 376 -4.13 7.09 13.93
N PRO A 377 -3.61 8.17 14.56
CA PRO A 377 -2.17 8.41 14.57
C PRO A 377 -1.43 7.33 15.36
N PRO A 378 -0.15 7.07 15.08
CA PRO A 378 0.62 6.02 15.73
C PRO A 378 0.73 6.27 17.25
N LEU A 379 0.42 5.26 18.03
CA LEU A 379 0.65 5.28 19.47
C LEU A 379 2.16 5.36 19.74
N ALA A 380 2.59 6.48 20.31
CA ALA A 380 3.95 6.68 20.79
C ALA A 380 4.33 5.52 21.75
N ARG A 381 5.46 4.86 21.48
CA ARG A 381 6.02 3.88 22.43
C ARG A 381 6.40 4.62 23.69
N SER A 382 5.72 4.33 24.79
CA SER A 382 6.20 4.69 26.12
C SER A 382 7.50 3.94 26.37
N SER A 383 8.61 4.68 26.47
CA SER A 383 9.85 4.20 27.04
C SER A 383 9.61 3.88 28.52
N SER A 384 9.47 2.60 28.85
CA SER A 384 9.62 2.15 30.22
C SER A 384 11.08 1.85 30.47
N SER A 385 11.66 2.63 31.36
CA SER A 385 12.96 2.53 32.02
C SER A 385 13.27 1.14 32.58
#